data_2145de22fa14fb1a2a4419464acd7956
#
_entry.id   2145de22fa14fb1a2a4419464acd7956
#
_cell.length_a   1.000
_cell.length_b   1.000
_cell.length_c   1.000
_cell.angle_alpha   90.00
_cell.angle_beta   90.00
_cell.angle_gamma   90.00
#
_symmetry.space_group_name_H-M   'P 1'
#
loop_
_entity.id
_entity.type
_entity.pdbx_description
1 polymer ?
#
loop_
_entity_poly.entity_id
_entity_poly.type
_entity_poly.pdbx_seq_one_letter_code
_entity_poly.pdbx_strand_id
1 'polypeptide(L)'
;MNPLRYIKALFGLGDVDAFWMAREEILKRPGKHCLENYLCKIIRKHYGAGIPILPDINRFATPHGFYGIFISQRAKVGEGCVIYQQVTIGSNDLQNSRGGGTNYWQQLLNWCRCENYRKCPCRQ
;
A
#
# COMPACT_ATOMS: atom_id res chain seq x y z
N MET A 1 9.71 3.04 18.04
CA MET A 1 9.96 1.95 17.07
C MET A 1 11.23 1.21 17.47
N ASN A 2 11.27 -0.12 17.34
CA ASN A 2 12.43 -0.91 17.72
C ASN A 2 13.61 -0.62 16.76
N PRO A 3 14.77 -0.13 17.23
CA PRO A 3 15.91 0.22 16.39
C PRO A 3 16.45 -0.94 15.54
N LEU A 4 16.28 -2.17 16.00
CA LEU A 4 16.68 -3.36 15.24
C LEU A 4 15.91 -3.55 13.92
N ARG A 5 14.66 -3.10 13.84
CA ARG A 5 13.88 -3.16 12.59
C ARG A 5 14.37 -2.14 11.57
N TYR A 6 14.78 -0.96 12.02
CA TYR A 6 15.42 0.04 11.14
C TYR A 6 16.73 -0.49 10.57
N ILE A 7 17.54 -1.10 11.40
CA ILE A 7 18.82 -1.67 10.97
C ILE A 7 18.61 -2.76 9.92
N LYS A 8 17.70 -3.70 10.17
CA LYS A 8 17.35 -4.76 9.19
C LYS A 8 16.86 -4.21 7.86
N ALA A 9 16.01 -3.19 7.89
CA ALA A 9 15.51 -2.56 6.67
C ALA A 9 16.60 -1.80 5.92
N LEU A 10 17.53 -1.14 6.60
CA LEU A 10 18.69 -0.47 6.01
C LEU A 10 19.65 -1.45 5.31
N PHE A 11 19.79 -2.66 5.82
CA PHE A 11 20.59 -3.72 5.20
C PHE A 11 19.85 -4.46 4.06
N GLY A 12 18.73 -3.95 3.59
CA GLY A 12 18.00 -4.53 2.44
C GLY A 12 17.25 -5.82 2.75
N LEU A 13 17.03 -6.12 4.03
CA LEU A 13 16.29 -7.31 4.46
C LEU A 13 14.76 -7.11 4.43
N GLY A 14 14.26 -6.33 3.48
CA GLY A 14 12.86 -6.14 3.09
C GLY A 14 11.81 -6.45 4.16
N ASP A 15 11.73 -5.62 5.21
CA ASP A 15 10.72 -5.79 6.25
C ASP A 15 9.45 -5.00 5.91
N VAL A 16 8.40 -5.71 5.50
CA VAL A 16 7.08 -5.14 5.21
C VAL A 16 6.50 -4.39 6.41
N ASP A 17 6.69 -4.92 7.62
CA ASP A 17 6.22 -4.26 8.84
C ASP A 17 6.94 -2.94 9.09
N ALA A 18 8.24 -2.86 8.78
CA ALA A 18 8.99 -1.62 8.88
C ALA A 18 8.44 -0.54 7.93
N PHE A 19 8.02 -0.92 6.72
CA PHE A 19 7.35 0.00 5.79
C PHE A 19 6.09 0.58 6.40
N TRP A 20 5.21 -0.25 6.95
CA TRP A 20 3.96 0.20 7.54
C TRP A 20 4.17 1.08 8.77
N MET A 21 5.14 0.75 9.62
CA MET A 21 5.50 1.57 10.79
C MET A 21 6.03 2.94 10.36
N ALA A 22 6.94 2.99 9.40
CA ALA A 22 7.48 4.25 8.87
C ALA A 22 6.37 5.11 8.23
N ARG A 23 5.48 4.49 7.46
CA ARG A 23 4.31 5.17 6.88
C ARG A 23 3.41 5.77 7.96
N GLU A 24 3.10 5.04 9.01
CA GLU A 24 2.28 5.54 10.11
C GLU A 24 2.91 6.74 10.80
N GLU A 25 4.21 6.73 11.04
CA GLU A 25 4.91 7.89 11.62
C GLU A 25 4.85 9.11 10.69
N ILE A 26 5.03 8.93 9.37
CA ILE A 26 4.90 10.01 8.39
C ILE A 26 3.50 10.63 8.42
N LEU A 27 2.46 9.81 8.53
CA LEU A 27 1.07 10.30 8.51
C LEU A 27 0.60 10.90 9.84
N LYS A 28 1.16 10.47 10.97
CA LYS A 28 0.78 10.96 12.30
C LYS A 28 1.35 12.34 12.62
N ARG A 29 2.51 12.68 12.09
CA ARG A 29 3.22 13.92 12.46
C ARG A 29 3.53 14.76 11.22
N PRO A 30 3.02 15.99 11.10
CA PRO A 30 3.49 16.90 10.06
C PRO A 30 4.94 17.32 10.35
N GLY A 31 5.84 17.05 9.41
CA GLY A 31 7.25 17.41 9.57
C GLY A 31 8.17 16.76 8.53
N LYS A 32 9.48 16.94 8.73
CA LYS A 32 10.49 16.32 7.86
C LYS A 32 10.80 14.90 8.34
N HIS A 33 10.34 13.90 7.63
CA HIS A 33 10.57 12.49 7.89
C HIS A 33 11.62 11.92 6.92
N CYS A 34 12.84 12.43 6.99
CA CYS A 34 13.90 12.03 6.04
C CYS A 34 14.24 10.55 6.17
N LEU A 35 14.34 10.04 7.39
CA LEU A 35 14.70 8.64 7.66
C LEU A 35 13.58 7.69 7.27
N GLU A 36 12.35 7.98 7.66
CA GLU A 36 11.18 7.18 7.35
C GLU A 36 10.91 7.13 5.83
N ASN A 37 11.04 8.28 5.16
CA ASN A 37 10.92 8.35 3.70
C ASN A 37 12.01 7.56 2.99
N TYR A 38 13.25 7.64 3.48
CA TYR A 38 14.37 6.87 2.94
C TYR A 38 14.15 5.37 3.14
N LEU A 39 13.69 4.96 4.31
CA LEU A 39 13.34 3.58 4.62
C LEU A 39 12.26 3.05 3.68
N CYS A 40 11.17 3.77 3.52
CA CYS A 40 10.10 3.42 2.60
C CYS A 40 10.60 3.30 1.15
N LYS A 41 11.53 4.18 0.73
CA LYS A 41 12.15 4.14 -0.58
C LYS A 41 12.99 2.88 -0.79
N ILE A 42 13.81 2.51 0.20
CA ILE A 42 14.64 1.29 0.13
C ILE A 42 13.76 0.05 0.04
N ILE A 43 12.74 -0.06 0.89
CA ILE A 43 11.84 -1.22 0.92
C ILE A 43 11.10 -1.34 -0.41
N ARG A 44 10.54 -0.26 -0.93
CA ARG A 44 9.89 -0.26 -2.25
C ARG A 44 10.84 -0.67 -3.36
N LYS A 45 12.09 -0.19 -3.33
CA LYS A 45 13.11 -0.57 -4.31
C LYS A 45 13.48 -2.06 -4.20
N HIS A 46 13.60 -2.58 -2.99
CA HIS A 46 13.91 -3.99 -2.74
C HIS A 46 12.84 -4.92 -3.35
N TYR A 47 11.57 -4.58 -3.18
CA TYR A 47 10.45 -5.38 -3.70
C TYR A 47 10.03 -5.03 -5.14
N GLY A 48 10.62 -4.02 -5.76
CA GLY A 48 10.14 -3.50 -7.04
C GLY A 48 8.68 -3.04 -6.96
N ALA A 49 8.30 -2.41 -5.85
CA ALA A 49 6.93 -2.03 -5.55
C ALA A 49 6.71 -0.52 -5.69
N GLY A 50 5.49 -0.14 -6.08
CA GLY A 50 5.02 1.24 -6.14
C GLY A 50 3.82 1.45 -5.21
N ILE A 51 4.07 1.56 -3.90
CA ILE A 51 3.02 1.75 -2.90
C ILE A 51 3.10 3.20 -2.39
N PRO A 52 2.08 4.03 -2.63
CA PRO A 52 2.08 5.43 -2.18
C PRO A 52 1.86 5.53 -0.66
N ILE A 53 2.44 6.59 -0.07
CA ILE A 53 2.26 6.91 1.35
C ILE A 53 1.09 7.89 1.46
N LEU A 54 -0.11 7.35 1.51
CA LEU A 54 -1.35 8.13 1.56
C LEU A 54 -2.27 7.59 2.65
N PRO A 55 -3.10 8.47 3.27
CA PRO A 55 -4.07 8.04 4.28
C PRO A 55 -5.13 7.08 3.72
N ASP A 56 -5.50 7.21 2.44
CA ASP A 56 -6.49 6.38 1.78
C ASP A 56 -6.01 4.93 1.48
N ILE A 57 -4.73 4.67 1.68
CA ILE A 57 -4.15 3.33 1.54
C ILE A 57 -3.97 2.75 2.93
N ASN A 58 -4.93 1.99 3.42
CA ASN A 58 -4.80 1.29 4.70
C ASN A 58 -3.82 0.12 4.63
N ARG A 59 -3.32 -0.29 5.78
CA ARG A 59 -2.47 -1.47 5.88
C ARG A 59 -3.20 -2.69 5.35
N PHE A 60 -2.57 -3.41 4.44
CA PHE A 60 -3.07 -4.66 3.90
C PHE A 60 -2.07 -5.81 4.14
N ALA A 61 -2.58 -7.01 4.20
CA ALA A 61 -1.75 -8.21 4.34
C ALA A 61 -1.15 -8.62 2.99
N THR A 62 0.11 -9.01 3.01
CA THR A 62 0.83 -9.50 1.82
C THR A 62 1.51 -10.81 2.17
N PRO A 63 0.92 -11.97 1.85
CA PRO A 63 1.50 -13.29 2.20
C PRO A 63 2.91 -13.50 1.66
N HIS A 64 3.23 -12.88 0.53
CA HIS A 64 4.52 -13.01 -0.15
C HIS A 64 5.32 -11.71 -0.24
N GLY A 65 5.06 -10.73 0.66
CA GLY A 65 5.71 -9.42 0.61
C GLY A 65 5.15 -8.51 -0.50
N PHE A 66 5.84 -7.40 -0.76
CA PHE A 66 5.38 -6.38 -1.71
C PHE A 66 5.81 -6.62 -3.17
N TYR A 67 6.32 -7.79 -3.51
CA TYR A 67 6.89 -8.05 -4.84
C TYR A 67 5.96 -7.67 -5.99
N GLY A 68 6.36 -6.65 -6.77
CA GLY A 68 5.63 -6.20 -7.95
C GLY A 68 4.25 -5.62 -7.67
N ILE A 69 3.95 -5.16 -6.45
CA ILE A 69 2.68 -4.51 -6.13
C ILE A 69 2.77 -3.04 -6.50
N PHE A 70 1.90 -2.58 -7.40
CA PHE A 70 1.77 -1.18 -7.78
C PHE A 70 0.38 -0.67 -7.46
N ILE A 71 0.31 0.42 -6.70
CA ILE A 71 -0.95 1.07 -6.31
C ILE A 71 -0.92 2.52 -6.78
N SER A 72 -1.95 2.93 -7.51
CA SER A 72 -2.11 4.31 -7.95
C SER A 72 -2.32 5.25 -6.76
N GLN A 73 -1.86 6.49 -6.89
CA GLN A 73 -2.11 7.55 -5.90
C GLN A 73 -3.59 7.90 -5.72
N ARG A 74 -4.43 7.55 -6.69
CA ARG A 74 -5.88 7.77 -6.64
C ARG A 74 -6.66 6.57 -6.12
N ALA A 75 -5.99 5.45 -5.87
CA ALA A 75 -6.63 4.25 -5.34
C ALA A 75 -6.93 4.39 -3.85
N LYS A 76 -7.97 3.68 -3.42
CA LYS A 76 -8.33 3.53 -2.01
C LYS A 76 -8.26 2.07 -1.64
N VAL A 77 -7.56 1.77 -0.56
CA VAL A 77 -7.46 0.41 -0.02
C VAL A 77 -8.04 0.40 1.38
N GLY A 78 -9.13 -0.33 1.56
CA GLY A 78 -9.81 -0.49 2.84
C GLY A 78 -9.01 -1.32 3.85
N GLU A 79 -9.51 -1.41 5.07
CA GLU A 79 -8.94 -2.24 6.11
C GLU A 79 -9.20 -3.73 5.85
N GLY A 80 -8.29 -4.59 6.32
CA GLY A 80 -8.44 -6.04 6.22
C GLY A 80 -8.27 -6.61 4.80
N CYS A 81 -7.75 -5.85 3.86
CA CYS A 81 -7.46 -6.34 2.52
C CYS A 81 -6.23 -7.26 2.52
N VAL A 82 -6.25 -8.26 1.65
CA VAL A 82 -5.10 -9.12 1.34
C VAL A 82 -4.73 -8.90 -0.12
N ILE A 83 -3.51 -8.47 -0.38
CA ILE A 83 -3.00 -8.21 -1.73
C ILE A 83 -1.82 -9.15 -1.99
N TYR A 84 -1.92 -9.95 -3.03
CA TYR A 84 -0.86 -10.86 -3.45
C TYR A 84 0.20 -10.15 -4.31
N GLN A 85 1.31 -10.80 -4.52
CA GLN A 85 2.40 -10.30 -5.35
C GLN A 85 1.93 -10.02 -6.80
N GLN A 86 2.61 -9.08 -7.47
CA GLN A 86 2.37 -8.69 -8.87
C GLN A 86 0.96 -8.15 -9.17
N VAL A 87 0.30 -7.59 -8.17
CA VAL A 87 -0.99 -6.92 -8.33
C VAL A 87 -0.78 -5.44 -8.66
N THR A 88 -1.43 -4.96 -9.70
CA THR A 88 -1.47 -3.55 -10.05
C THR A 88 -2.87 -2.99 -9.84
N ILE A 89 -2.98 -1.99 -8.98
CA ILE A 89 -4.20 -1.22 -8.74
C ILE A 89 -4.00 0.15 -9.41
N GLY A 90 -4.47 0.27 -10.65
CA GLY A 90 -4.36 1.51 -11.41
C GLY A 90 -5.49 2.51 -11.14
N SER A 91 -5.35 3.71 -11.66
CA SER A 91 -6.44 4.65 -11.88
C SER A 91 -6.84 4.62 -13.35
N ASN A 92 -8.14 4.69 -13.63
CA ASN A 92 -8.59 4.78 -15.02
C ASN A 92 -8.50 6.24 -15.49
N ASP A 93 -7.47 6.55 -16.25
CA ASP A 93 -7.23 7.88 -16.82
C ASP A 93 -7.86 8.05 -18.21
N LEU A 94 -8.80 7.22 -18.61
CA LEU A 94 -9.53 7.41 -19.86
C LEU A 94 -10.33 8.71 -19.82
N GLN A 95 -10.06 9.60 -20.77
CA GLN A 95 -10.61 10.97 -20.87
C GLN A 95 -12.14 11.07 -20.88
N ASN A 96 -12.87 9.97 -21.05
CA ASN A 96 -14.32 9.92 -21.11
C ASN A 96 -15.02 9.45 -19.85
N SER A 97 -14.30 9.12 -18.79
CA SER A 97 -14.91 8.78 -17.50
C SER A 97 -15.17 10.06 -16.71
N ARG A 98 -16.30 10.71 -16.98
CA ARG A 98 -16.83 11.79 -16.14
C ARG A 98 -16.97 11.27 -14.71
N GLY A 99 -16.00 11.60 -13.85
CA GLY A 99 -16.13 11.60 -12.39
C GLY A 99 -16.44 10.28 -11.69
N GLY A 100 -16.46 9.18 -12.38
CA GLY A 100 -16.71 7.88 -11.76
C GLY A 100 -15.41 7.11 -11.60
N GLY A 101 -15.00 6.85 -10.37
CA GLY A 101 -14.08 5.76 -10.12
C GLY A 101 -14.68 4.53 -10.79
N THR A 102 -14.10 4.13 -11.91
CA THR A 102 -14.57 2.97 -12.64
C THR A 102 -14.59 1.76 -11.74
N ASN A 103 -15.51 0.87 -12.00
CA ASN A 103 -15.76 -0.45 -11.47
C ASN A 103 -14.51 -1.36 -11.27
N TYR A 104 -13.38 -0.76 -10.92
CA TYR A 104 -12.17 -1.42 -10.46
C TYR A 104 -12.43 -2.32 -9.25
N TRP A 105 -13.47 -2.02 -8.52
CA TRP A 105 -13.92 -2.79 -7.38
C TRP A 105 -14.28 -4.24 -7.74
N GLN A 106 -14.81 -4.49 -8.93
CA GLN A 106 -15.09 -5.86 -9.38
C GLN A 106 -13.82 -6.64 -9.76
N GLN A 107 -12.79 -5.96 -10.28
CA GLN A 107 -11.51 -6.60 -10.51
C GLN A 107 -10.75 -6.81 -9.19
N LEU A 108 -10.84 -5.87 -8.26
CA LEU A 108 -10.28 -6.00 -6.90
C LEU A 108 -10.94 -7.12 -6.10
N LEU A 109 -12.23 -7.35 -6.25
CA LEU A 109 -12.94 -8.48 -5.62
C LEU A 109 -12.37 -9.84 -6.04
N ASN A 110 -11.76 -9.93 -7.20
CA ASN A 110 -11.09 -11.15 -7.66
C ASN A 110 -9.65 -11.30 -7.14
N TRP A 111 -9.02 -10.20 -6.65
CA TRP A 111 -7.62 -10.17 -6.25
C TRP A 111 -7.39 -9.74 -4.78
N CYS A 112 -8.32 -9.02 -4.19
CA CYS A 112 -8.32 -8.67 -2.77
C CYS A 112 -9.34 -9.53 -2.02
N ARG A 113 -8.89 -10.47 -1.22
CA ARG A 113 -9.75 -11.21 -0.31
C ARG A 113 -9.91 -10.38 0.97
N CYS A 114 -10.98 -9.59 1.06
CA CYS A 114 -11.35 -8.98 2.33
C CYS A 114 -11.97 -10.04 3.23
N GLU A 115 -11.38 -10.30 4.38
CA GLU A 115 -11.92 -11.28 5.37
C GLU A 115 -13.32 -10.92 5.87
N ASN A 116 -13.74 -9.68 5.72
CA ASN A 116 -15.06 -9.22 6.14
C ASN A 116 -15.74 -8.41 5.01
N TYR A 117 -16.29 -9.12 4.05
CA TYR A 117 -17.03 -8.56 2.92
C TYR A 117 -18.15 -7.58 3.32
N ARG A 118 -18.71 -7.69 4.52
CA ARG A 118 -19.76 -6.80 5.05
C ARG A 118 -19.23 -5.43 5.52
N LYS A 119 -17.93 -5.31 5.77
CA LYS A 119 -17.27 -4.08 6.26
C LYS A 119 -16.34 -3.44 5.22
N CYS A 120 -16.23 -4.00 4.03
CA CYS A 120 -15.50 -3.36 2.95
C CYS A 120 -16.24 -2.12 2.48
N PRO A 121 -15.64 -0.92 2.53
CA PRO A 121 -16.25 0.31 2.00
C PRO A 121 -16.47 0.28 0.48
N CYS A 122 -16.12 -0.83 -0.16
CA CYS A 122 -16.31 -1.09 -1.59
C CYS A 122 -17.76 -1.39 -1.97
N ARG A 123 -18.72 -1.33 -1.06
CA ARG A 123 -20.11 -1.71 -1.32
C ARG A 123 -21.04 -0.51 -1.54
N GLN A 124 -20.50 0.67 -1.81
CA GLN A 124 -21.34 1.82 -2.17
C GLN A 124 -21.17 2.20 -3.62
#